data_b29b539834390b9849c7c3e5073f1815
#
_entry.id   b29b539834390b9849c7c3e5073f1815
#
_cell.length_a   1.000
_cell.length_b   1.000
_cell.length_c   1.000
_cell.angle_alpha   90.00
_cell.angle_beta   90.00
_cell.angle_gamma   90.00
#
_symmetry.space_group_name_H-M   'P 1'
#
loop_
_entity.id
_entity.type
_entity.pdbx_description
1 polymer ?
#
loop_
_entity_poly.entity_id
_entity_poly.type
_entity_poly.pdbx_seq_one_letter_code
_entity_poly.pdbx_strand_id
1 'polypeptide(L)'
;MDILPLFCDIDDFCLLFEPRWRQRQLETRQRRRASALCLSEVMTIITLFHASSYRDFKAYYTGCVLKRYPWAFPRPVSYQRFVELMPGALAPPCGYLRSRKGCCSGVSFVGSTSLKVCHNRRIHSHKVFAGCARRGKTSVDWFYGFKLHLVINDCGELLSLRLTPGNTDDRRPVPESVKGLFGKLFGDEGYVSRPLFEALYDGGVQLVTRLKTRMRDRLPPLLDKIMLRKRAIIESVNDRLKAISQIEHSRHRSVANCFVNLLGGLIAYTWREKKPSLNIRVKEQLHKTTERSAGGGGRCNASAPSTRQSER
;
A
#
# COMPACT_ATOMS: atom_id res chain seq x y z
N MET A 1 17.80 2.88 -2.76
CA MET A 1 17.31 1.74 -1.93
C MET A 1 18.47 0.81 -1.75
N ASP A 2 18.87 0.56 -0.54
CA ASP A 2 19.91 -0.39 -0.21
C ASP A 2 19.37 -1.82 -0.32
N ILE A 3 20.20 -2.75 -0.85
CA ILE A 3 19.82 -4.13 -1.10
C ILE A 3 19.79 -4.96 0.19
N LEU A 4 20.72 -4.72 1.11
CA LEU A 4 20.86 -5.53 2.33
C LEU A 4 19.66 -5.37 3.28
N PRO A 5 19.27 -4.15 3.71
CA PRO A 5 18.09 -3.99 4.55
C PRO A 5 16.82 -4.51 3.90
N LEU A 6 16.66 -4.31 2.58
CA LEU A 6 15.50 -4.82 1.84
C LEU A 6 15.46 -6.36 1.84
N PHE A 7 16.62 -6.99 1.58
CA PHE A 7 16.70 -8.44 1.54
C PHE A 7 16.43 -9.05 2.93
N CYS A 8 17.07 -8.53 3.98
CA CYS A 8 16.88 -9.03 5.34
C CYS A 8 15.41 -8.98 5.78
N ASP A 9 14.73 -7.84 5.58
CA ASP A 9 13.32 -7.68 5.96
C ASP A 9 12.39 -8.60 5.15
N ILE A 10 12.67 -8.80 3.85
CA ILE A 10 11.93 -9.76 3.01
C ILE A 10 12.23 -11.21 3.45
N ASP A 11 13.47 -11.52 3.80
CA ASP A 11 13.88 -12.86 4.20
C ASP A 11 13.29 -13.25 5.54
N ASP A 12 13.33 -12.36 6.53
CA ASP A 12 12.66 -12.54 7.83
C ASP A 12 11.15 -12.83 7.64
N PHE A 13 10.49 -12.06 6.75
CA PHE A 13 9.10 -12.34 6.39
C PHE A 13 8.94 -13.73 5.75
N CYS A 14 9.80 -14.09 4.80
CA CYS A 14 9.73 -15.38 4.10
C CYS A 14 9.94 -16.55 5.03
N LEU A 15 10.86 -16.47 5.98
CA LEU A 15 11.12 -17.50 7.00
C LEU A 15 9.86 -17.81 7.82
N LEU A 16 9.06 -16.79 8.14
CA LEU A 16 7.79 -16.96 8.87
C LEU A 16 6.62 -17.40 7.97
N PHE A 17 6.62 -16.94 6.72
CA PHE A 17 5.52 -17.15 5.79
C PHE A 17 5.58 -18.49 5.08
N GLU A 18 6.76 -18.92 4.61
CA GLU A 18 6.90 -20.12 3.79
C GLU A 18 6.42 -21.42 4.44
N PRO A 19 6.72 -21.72 5.73
CA PRO A 19 6.26 -22.95 6.35
C PRO A 19 4.73 -23.07 6.35
N ARG A 20 4.04 -21.96 6.69
CA ARG A 20 2.58 -21.87 6.70
C ARG A 20 1.99 -21.95 5.30
N TRP A 21 2.67 -21.36 4.32
CA TRP A 21 2.25 -21.38 2.93
C TRP A 21 2.43 -22.77 2.29
N ARG A 22 3.56 -23.43 2.54
CA ARG A 22 3.83 -24.79 2.07
C ARG A 22 2.81 -25.79 2.63
N GLN A 23 2.45 -25.69 3.90
CA GLN A 23 1.45 -26.54 4.52
C GLN A 23 0.10 -26.46 3.80
N ARG A 24 -0.33 -25.26 3.41
CA ARG A 24 -1.56 -25.07 2.61
C ARG A 24 -1.44 -25.56 1.17
N GLN A 25 -0.24 -25.61 0.58
CA GLN A 25 -0.01 -26.08 -0.78
C GLN A 25 0.10 -27.61 -0.88
N LEU A 26 0.37 -28.33 0.21
CA LEU A 26 0.44 -29.80 0.22
C LEU A 26 -0.89 -30.46 -0.17
N GLU A 27 -1.99 -29.75 -0.03
CA GLU A 27 -3.32 -30.17 -0.54
C GLU A 27 -3.42 -30.16 -2.07
N THR A 28 -2.56 -29.38 -2.75
CA THR A 28 -2.49 -29.31 -4.21
C THR A 28 -1.18 -29.94 -4.69
N ARG A 29 -1.21 -31.22 -5.08
CA ARG A 29 -0.10 -32.09 -5.52
C ARG A 29 0.67 -31.56 -6.74
N GLN A 30 1.30 -30.40 -6.68
CA GLN A 30 2.25 -29.96 -7.71
C GLN A 30 3.70 -30.18 -7.25
N ARG A 31 4.35 -31.19 -7.83
CA ARG A 31 5.79 -31.43 -7.66
C ARG A 31 6.57 -30.29 -8.31
N ARG A 32 7.00 -29.31 -7.53
CA ARG A 32 7.86 -28.22 -8.03
C ARG A 32 9.32 -28.64 -7.90
N ARG A 33 10.06 -28.48 -9.00
CA ARG A 33 11.52 -28.65 -8.99
C ARG A 33 12.14 -27.58 -8.09
N ALA A 34 13.05 -27.97 -7.21
CA ALA A 34 13.78 -27.03 -6.36
C ALA A 34 14.43 -25.93 -7.22
N SER A 35 14.29 -24.70 -6.79
CA SER A 35 14.94 -23.54 -7.45
C SER A 35 16.28 -23.27 -6.78
N ALA A 36 17.26 -22.80 -7.56
CA ALA A 36 18.52 -22.32 -7.05
C ALA A 36 18.37 -20.97 -6.30
N LEU A 37 17.35 -20.16 -6.68
CA LEU A 37 16.99 -18.95 -5.98
C LEU A 37 15.92 -19.24 -4.93
N CYS A 38 16.10 -18.73 -3.71
CA CYS A 38 15.08 -18.75 -2.68
C CYS A 38 13.98 -17.70 -2.97
N LEU A 39 12.88 -17.80 -2.24
CA LEU A 39 11.74 -16.89 -2.44
C LEU A 39 12.09 -15.43 -2.12
N SER A 40 12.87 -15.19 -1.06
CA SER A 40 13.33 -13.88 -0.67
C SER A 40 14.22 -13.23 -1.73
N GLU A 41 15.11 -13.98 -2.37
CA GLU A 41 15.90 -13.48 -3.49
C GLU A 41 15.01 -13.08 -4.68
N VAL A 42 14.03 -13.90 -5.04
CA VAL A 42 13.09 -13.60 -6.12
C VAL A 42 12.31 -12.31 -5.82
N MET A 43 11.77 -12.17 -4.61
CA MET A 43 11.01 -10.98 -4.20
C MET A 43 11.90 -9.74 -4.17
N THR A 44 13.13 -9.86 -3.67
CA THR A 44 14.10 -8.77 -3.63
C THR A 44 14.48 -8.29 -5.03
N ILE A 45 14.79 -9.20 -5.95
CA ILE A 45 15.11 -8.87 -7.35
C ILE A 45 13.96 -8.12 -8.01
N ILE A 46 12.72 -8.58 -7.84
CA ILE A 46 11.54 -7.91 -8.40
C ILE A 46 11.35 -6.52 -7.79
N THR A 47 11.50 -6.38 -6.49
CA THR A 47 11.34 -5.10 -5.79
C THR A 47 12.41 -4.08 -6.19
N LEU A 48 13.67 -4.51 -6.27
CA LEU A 48 14.79 -3.68 -6.70
C LEU A 48 14.66 -3.19 -8.13
N PHE A 49 14.05 -3.96 -9.03
CA PHE A 49 13.74 -3.50 -10.38
C PHE A 49 12.95 -2.18 -10.35
N HIS A 50 11.92 -2.10 -9.53
CA HIS A 50 11.08 -0.91 -9.40
C HIS A 50 11.74 0.25 -8.63
N ALA A 51 12.84 0.00 -7.96
CA ALA A 51 13.68 1.02 -7.33
C ALA A 51 14.83 1.48 -8.24
N SER A 52 15.06 0.75 -9.34
CA SER A 52 16.11 1.05 -10.32
C SER A 52 15.64 2.03 -11.40
N SER A 53 16.57 2.53 -12.19
CA SER A 53 16.31 3.38 -13.37
C SER A 53 15.97 2.58 -14.64
N TYR A 54 16.02 1.25 -14.57
CA TYR A 54 15.74 0.41 -15.73
C TYR A 54 14.26 0.38 -16.07
N ARG A 55 13.93 0.49 -17.36
CA ARG A 55 12.56 0.39 -17.87
C ARG A 55 12.20 -1.00 -18.37
N ASP A 56 13.21 -1.83 -18.68
CA ASP A 56 13.04 -3.19 -19.17
C ASP A 56 13.61 -4.17 -18.15
N PHE A 57 12.78 -5.13 -17.73
CA PHE A 57 13.16 -6.13 -16.72
C PHE A 57 14.28 -7.05 -17.21
N LYS A 58 14.32 -7.40 -18.51
CA LYS A 58 15.39 -8.21 -19.09
C LYS A 58 16.72 -7.48 -19.00
N ALA A 59 16.77 -6.20 -19.42
CA ALA A 59 17.96 -5.37 -19.34
C ALA A 59 18.45 -5.20 -17.91
N TYR A 60 17.52 -4.98 -16.96
CA TYR A 60 17.82 -4.94 -15.51
C TYR A 60 18.43 -6.27 -15.04
N TYR A 61 17.77 -7.39 -15.32
CA TYR A 61 18.22 -8.70 -14.86
C TYR A 61 19.62 -9.04 -15.39
N THR A 62 19.82 -8.91 -16.71
CA THR A 62 21.08 -9.28 -17.36
C THR A 62 22.21 -8.29 -17.09
N GLY A 63 21.91 -7.00 -16.98
CA GLY A 63 22.91 -5.94 -16.77
C GLY A 63 23.20 -5.62 -15.31
N CYS A 64 22.19 -5.74 -14.44
CA CYS A 64 22.31 -5.38 -13.03
C CYS A 64 22.44 -6.61 -12.12
N VAL A 65 21.46 -7.52 -12.16
CA VAL A 65 21.46 -8.70 -11.26
C VAL A 65 22.64 -9.61 -11.56
N LEU A 66 22.84 -10.01 -12.82
CA LEU A 66 23.88 -10.96 -13.17
C LEU A 66 25.30 -10.37 -13.16
N LYS A 67 25.46 -9.09 -13.49
CA LYS A 67 26.80 -8.47 -13.63
C LYS A 67 27.21 -7.62 -12.44
N ARG A 68 26.26 -6.89 -11.82
CA ARG A 68 26.58 -5.92 -10.76
C ARG A 68 26.37 -6.48 -9.36
N TYR A 69 25.46 -7.45 -9.19
CA TYR A 69 25.10 -8.01 -7.88
C TYR A 69 25.40 -9.52 -7.73
N PRO A 70 26.50 -10.10 -8.32
CA PRO A 70 26.83 -11.50 -8.12
C PRO A 70 27.14 -11.82 -6.65
N TRP A 71 27.62 -10.85 -5.88
CA TRP A 71 27.87 -10.98 -4.46
C TRP A 71 26.58 -11.14 -3.62
N ALA A 72 25.44 -10.55 -4.08
CA ALA A 72 24.17 -10.64 -3.39
C ALA A 72 23.33 -11.86 -3.87
N PHE A 73 23.54 -12.28 -5.11
CA PHE A 73 22.84 -13.41 -5.72
C PHE A 73 23.84 -14.42 -6.29
N PRO A 74 24.48 -15.26 -5.43
CA PRO A 74 25.62 -16.09 -5.84
C PRO A 74 25.25 -17.24 -6.79
N ARG A 75 23.97 -17.63 -6.85
CA ARG A 75 23.46 -18.69 -7.73
C ARG A 75 22.33 -18.21 -8.62
N PRO A 76 22.57 -17.18 -9.44
CA PRO A 76 21.54 -16.64 -10.29
C PRO A 76 21.14 -17.66 -11.36
N VAL A 77 19.87 -17.67 -11.70
CA VAL A 77 19.34 -18.49 -12.80
C VAL A 77 19.34 -17.70 -14.10
N SER A 78 19.13 -18.36 -15.24
CA SER A 78 18.92 -17.64 -16.50
C SER A 78 17.69 -16.73 -16.43
N TYR A 79 17.67 -15.64 -17.22
CA TYR A 79 16.51 -14.74 -17.28
C TYR A 79 15.20 -15.49 -17.56
N GLN A 80 15.24 -16.43 -18.51
CA GLN A 80 14.07 -17.23 -18.88
C GLN A 80 13.55 -18.04 -17.69
N ARG A 81 14.48 -18.70 -16.97
CA ARG A 81 14.14 -19.45 -15.76
C ARG A 81 13.60 -18.54 -14.65
N PHE A 82 14.14 -17.34 -14.50
CA PHE A 82 13.61 -16.37 -13.53
C PHE A 82 12.15 -16.00 -13.83
N VAL A 83 11.83 -15.70 -15.10
CA VAL A 83 10.46 -15.39 -15.53
C VAL A 83 9.49 -16.55 -15.28
N GLU A 84 9.96 -17.80 -15.38
CA GLU A 84 9.17 -18.99 -15.04
C GLU A 84 8.92 -19.14 -13.53
N LEU A 85 9.80 -18.61 -12.67
CA LEU A 85 9.65 -18.64 -11.21
C LEU A 85 8.66 -17.59 -10.72
N MET A 86 8.55 -16.45 -11.40
CA MET A 86 7.72 -15.31 -10.98
C MET A 86 6.26 -15.69 -10.65
N PRO A 87 5.52 -16.49 -11.44
CA PRO A 87 4.14 -16.85 -11.10
C PRO A 87 4.01 -17.56 -9.75
N GLY A 88 5.02 -18.35 -9.37
CA GLY A 88 5.08 -19.00 -8.06
C GLY A 88 5.24 -18.04 -6.88
N ALA A 89 5.75 -16.85 -7.16
CA ALA A 89 5.95 -15.80 -6.17
C ALA A 89 4.79 -14.78 -6.10
N LEU A 90 3.55 -15.15 -6.49
CA LEU A 90 2.42 -14.20 -6.47
C LEU A 90 1.88 -13.96 -5.04
N ALA A 91 1.69 -15.00 -4.25
CA ALA A 91 1.07 -14.89 -2.94
C ALA A 91 1.97 -14.27 -1.85
N PRO A 92 3.27 -14.63 -1.76
CA PRO A 92 4.17 -14.06 -0.75
C PRO A 92 4.27 -12.52 -0.79
N PRO A 93 4.46 -11.85 -1.94
CA PRO A 93 4.43 -10.39 -2.03
C PRO A 93 3.11 -9.76 -1.56
N CYS A 94 1.96 -10.42 -1.77
CA CYS A 94 0.69 -9.95 -1.22
C CYS A 94 0.71 -9.95 0.31
N GLY A 95 1.22 -11.02 0.92
CA GLY A 95 1.38 -11.14 2.37
C GLY A 95 2.36 -10.10 2.91
N TYR A 96 3.51 -9.97 2.27
CA TYR A 96 4.53 -8.99 2.64
C TYR A 96 4.05 -7.55 2.51
N LEU A 97 3.37 -7.20 1.42
CA LEU A 97 2.79 -5.87 1.26
C LEU A 97 1.73 -5.56 2.33
N ARG A 98 1.03 -6.58 2.82
CA ARG A 98 0.08 -6.43 3.92
C ARG A 98 0.78 -6.12 5.25
N SER A 99 1.96 -6.67 5.54
CA SER A 99 2.75 -6.34 6.73
C SER A 99 3.37 -4.95 6.65
N ARG A 100 3.55 -4.40 5.46
CA ARG A 100 4.13 -3.08 5.20
C ARG A 100 3.11 -1.94 5.09
N LYS A 101 1.87 -2.16 5.49
CA LYS A 101 0.85 -1.11 5.53
C LYS A 101 1.19 -0.05 6.57
N GLY A 102 0.84 1.20 6.26
CA GLY A 102 0.94 2.30 7.20
C GLY A 102 -0.08 2.19 8.34
N CYS A 103 0.10 3.03 9.34
CA CYS A 103 -0.83 3.17 10.47
C CYS A 103 -1.93 4.18 10.14
N CYS A 104 -3.17 3.89 10.58
CA CYS A 104 -4.28 4.84 10.45
C CYS A 104 -4.10 5.97 11.47
N SER A 105 -4.01 7.22 10.97
CA SER A 105 -3.89 8.44 11.79
C SER A 105 -5.24 9.11 12.09
N GLY A 106 -6.35 8.52 11.64
CA GLY A 106 -7.67 9.15 11.67
C GLY A 106 -7.94 10.09 10.47
N VAL A 107 -6.93 10.33 9.63
CA VAL A 107 -7.04 11.09 8.37
C VAL A 107 -6.61 10.20 7.21
N SER A 108 -7.52 9.92 6.31
CA SER A 108 -7.26 9.04 5.17
C SER A 108 -7.76 9.66 3.87
N PHE A 109 -7.14 9.29 2.75
CA PHE A 109 -7.50 9.76 1.42
C PHE A 109 -7.77 8.57 0.52
N VAL A 110 -8.86 8.61 -0.24
CA VAL A 110 -9.22 7.57 -1.21
C VAL A 110 -9.10 8.09 -2.63
N GLY A 111 -8.60 7.23 -3.50
CA GLY A 111 -8.53 7.50 -4.93
C GLY A 111 -8.33 6.22 -5.74
N SER A 112 -8.50 6.35 -7.04
CA SER A 112 -8.24 5.27 -7.98
C SER A 112 -7.36 5.75 -9.13
N THR A 113 -6.63 4.82 -9.72
CA THR A 113 -5.86 5.06 -10.94
C THR A 113 -6.02 3.91 -11.93
N SER A 114 -6.10 4.23 -13.22
CA SER A 114 -6.16 3.23 -14.28
C SER A 114 -4.79 2.57 -14.49
N LEU A 115 -4.79 1.27 -14.75
CA LEU A 115 -3.63 0.50 -15.20
C LEU A 115 -3.96 -0.07 -16.58
N LYS A 116 -3.39 0.53 -17.61
CA LYS A 116 -3.62 0.12 -19.01
C LYS A 116 -2.76 -1.11 -19.32
N VAL A 117 -3.36 -2.15 -19.87
CA VAL A 117 -2.64 -3.38 -20.26
C VAL A 117 -2.30 -3.41 -21.77
N CYS A 118 -2.99 -2.64 -22.58
CA CYS A 118 -2.67 -2.43 -23.97
C CYS A 118 -3.25 -1.11 -24.51
N HIS A 119 -2.80 -0.69 -25.67
CA HIS A 119 -3.41 0.44 -26.38
C HIS A 119 -4.81 0.07 -26.89
N ASN A 120 -5.76 1.02 -26.88
CA ASN A 120 -7.16 0.78 -27.27
C ASN A 120 -7.34 0.10 -28.64
N ARG A 121 -6.51 0.45 -29.63
CA ARG A 121 -6.53 -0.18 -30.97
C ARG A 121 -6.21 -1.68 -30.95
N ARG A 122 -5.58 -2.19 -29.88
CA ARG A 122 -5.14 -3.59 -29.76
C ARG A 122 -6.03 -4.46 -28.91
N ILE A 123 -7.15 -3.95 -28.42
CA ILE A 123 -8.05 -4.68 -27.52
C ILE A 123 -8.50 -5.99 -28.15
N HIS A 124 -8.92 -5.96 -29.43
CA HIS A 124 -9.44 -7.14 -30.13
C HIS A 124 -8.40 -8.25 -30.34
N SER A 125 -7.13 -7.88 -30.49
CA SER A 125 -6.03 -8.84 -30.65
C SER A 125 -5.38 -9.25 -29.34
N HIS A 126 -5.75 -8.64 -28.21
CA HIS A 126 -5.10 -8.83 -26.93
C HIS A 126 -5.71 -10.00 -26.14
N LYS A 127 -5.08 -11.19 -26.23
CA LYS A 127 -5.59 -12.42 -25.63
C LYS A 127 -5.20 -12.61 -24.16
N VAL A 128 -4.04 -12.07 -23.73
CA VAL A 128 -3.43 -12.35 -22.41
C VAL A 128 -4.35 -12.01 -21.24
N PHE A 129 -5.03 -10.87 -21.31
CA PHE A 129 -5.94 -10.40 -20.25
C PHE A 129 -7.42 -10.58 -20.60
N ALA A 130 -7.73 -11.36 -21.65
CA ALA A 130 -9.11 -11.71 -21.98
C ALA A 130 -9.77 -12.39 -20.77
N GLY A 131 -10.94 -11.93 -20.38
CA GLY A 131 -11.66 -12.47 -19.22
C GLY A 131 -11.39 -11.77 -17.89
N CYS A 132 -10.21 -11.18 -17.65
CA CYS A 132 -9.92 -10.49 -16.39
C CYS A 132 -9.84 -8.95 -16.51
N ALA A 133 -9.29 -8.39 -17.59
CA ALA A 133 -9.34 -6.95 -17.85
C ALA A 133 -10.67 -6.54 -18.50
N ARG A 134 -11.07 -5.30 -18.30
CA ARG A 134 -12.27 -4.71 -18.91
C ARG A 134 -11.99 -3.30 -19.41
N ARG A 135 -12.80 -2.86 -20.36
CA ARG A 135 -12.77 -1.49 -20.84
C ARG A 135 -13.42 -0.56 -19.83
N GLY A 136 -12.66 0.43 -19.36
CA GLY A 136 -13.12 1.46 -18.44
C GLY A 136 -13.01 2.84 -19.06
N LYS A 137 -13.63 3.82 -18.40
CA LYS A 137 -13.56 5.24 -18.76
C LYS A 137 -12.94 6.01 -17.62
N THR A 138 -11.98 6.88 -17.93
CA THR A 138 -11.49 7.94 -17.04
C THR A 138 -12.14 9.27 -17.43
N SER A 139 -11.86 10.34 -16.71
CA SER A 139 -12.28 11.70 -17.11
C SER A 139 -11.74 12.13 -18.48
N VAL A 140 -10.60 11.58 -18.88
CA VAL A 140 -9.88 11.98 -20.10
C VAL A 140 -10.17 11.05 -21.28
N ASP A 141 -10.09 9.72 -21.08
CA ASP A 141 -10.15 8.75 -22.18
C ASP A 141 -10.64 7.37 -21.73
N TRP A 142 -10.95 6.53 -22.71
CA TRP A 142 -11.19 5.11 -22.53
C TRP A 142 -9.89 4.34 -22.38
N PHE A 143 -9.89 3.28 -21.59
CA PHE A 143 -8.76 2.38 -21.44
C PHE A 143 -9.21 0.93 -21.32
N TYR A 144 -8.32 0.00 -21.62
CA TYR A 144 -8.52 -1.43 -21.36
C TYR A 144 -7.50 -1.90 -20.33
N GLY A 145 -7.98 -2.45 -19.21
CA GLY A 145 -7.13 -2.86 -18.11
C GLY A 145 -7.84 -2.99 -16.79
N PHE A 146 -7.17 -2.49 -15.76
CA PHE A 146 -7.60 -2.55 -14.37
C PHE A 146 -7.67 -1.16 -13.76
N LYS A 147 -8.37 -1.05 -12.62
CA LYS A 147 -8.27 0.09 -11.72
C LYS A 147 -7.60 -0.33 -10.43
N LEU A 148 -6.61 0.41 -10.01
CA LEU A 148 -5.97 0.30 -8.70
C LEU A 148 -6.60 1.33 -7.77
N HIS A 149 -7.34 0.85 -6.77
CA HIS A 149 -7.94 1.67 -5.73
C HIS A 149 -7.01 1.69 -4.54
N LEU A 150 -6.73 2.88 -4.02
CA LEU A 150 -5.83 3.11 -2.90
C LEU A 150 -6.54 3.88 -1.80
N VAL A 151 -6.23 3.53 -0.56
CA VAL A 151 -6.45 4.35 0.62
C VAL A 151 -5.10 4.61 1.24
N ILE A 152 -4.78 5.88 1.48
CA ILE A 152 -3.51 6.32 2.07
C ILE A 152 -3.78 7.18 3.30
N ASN A 153 -2.80 7.27 4.20
CA ASN A 153 -2.83 8.24 5.29
C ASN A 153 -2.23 9.61 4.89
N ASP A 154 -2.18 10.55 5.80
CA ASP A 154 -1.60 11.90 5.64
C ASP A 154 -0.08 11.90 5.41
N CYS A 155 0.62 10.80 5.74
CA CYS A 155 2.03 10.58 5.45
C CYS A 155 2.27 9.89 4.09
N GLY A 156 1.21 9.67 3.29
CA GLY A 156 1.30 9.01 1.99
C GLY A 156 1.59 7.51 2.06
N GLU A 157 1.41 6.87 3.21
CA GLU A 157 1.56 5.43 3.35
C GLU A 157 0.30 4.70 2.91
N LEU A 158 0.48 3.51 2.34
CA LEU A 158 -0.62 2.68 1.86
C LEU A 158 -1.33 2.02 3.04
N LEU A 159 -2.60 2.38 3.28
CA LEU A 159 -3.46 1.72 4.27
C LEU A 159 -4.21 0.53 3.67
N SER A 160 -4.71 0.71 2.45
CA SER A 160 -5.43 -0.34 1.72
C SER A 160 -5.21 -0.20 0.23
N LEU A 161 -5.28 -1.33 -0.45
CA LEU A 161 -5.22 -1.38 -1.90
C LEU A 161 -6.15 -2.47 -2.43
N ARG A 162 -6.77 -2.21 -3.58
CA ARG A 162 -7.57 -3.18 -4.32
C ARG A 162 -7.39 -3.00 -5.81
N LEU A 163 -7.33 -4.12 -6.50
CA LEU A 163 -7.29 -4.16 -7.96
C LEU A 163 -8.62 -4.69 -8.47
N THR A 164 -9.24 -3.97 -9.40
CA THR A 164 -10.52 -4.35 -10.01
C THR A 164 -10.43 -4.24 -11.54
N PRO A 165 -11.32 -4.92 -12.27
CA PRO A 165 -11.47 -4.67 -13.71
C PRO A 165 -11.78 -3.19 -14.00
N GLY A 166 -11.34 -2.69 -15.16
CA GLY A 166 -11.42 -1.27 -15.50
C GLY A 166 -12.82 -0.64 -15.50
N ASN A 167 -13.87 -1.45 -15.69
CA ASN A 167 -15.28 -0.99 -15.67
C ASN A 167 -15.90 -0.92 -14.28
N THR A 168 -15.18 -1.25 -13.22
CA THR A 168 -15.71 -1.21 -11.85
C THR A 168 -15.88 0.23 -11.38
N ASP A 169 -17.05 0.52 -10.76
CA ASP A 169 -17.30 1.81 -10.10
C ASP A 169 -16.34 2.00 -8.91
N ASP A 170 -15.78 3.19 -8.79
CA ASP A 170 -14.77 3.51 -7.78
C ASP A 170 -15.29 3.43 -6.33
N ARG A 171 -16.60 3.56 -6.14
CA ARG A 171 -17.29 3.46 -4.84
C ARG A 171 -17.39 2.03 -4.34
N ARG A 172 -17.49 1.06 -5.26
CA ARG A 172 -17.76 -0.35 -4.91
C ARG A 172 -16.71 -0.99 -3.98
N PRO A 173 -15.40 -0.81 -4.18
CA PRO A 173 -14.39 -1.42 -3.31
C PRO A 173 -14.15 -0.67 -2.00
N VAL A 174 -14.71 0.54 -1.82
CA VAL A 174 -14.39 1.41 -0.66
C VAL A 174 -14.78 0.79 0.68
N PRO A 175 -16.01 0.23 0.90
CA PRO A 175 -16.39 -0.32 2.18
C PRO A 175 -15.41 -1.39 2.69
N GLU A 176 -15.01 -2.29 1.78
CA GLU A 176 -14.02 -3.32 2.12
C GLU A 176 -12.60 -2.77 2.30
N SER A 177 -12.27 -1.66 1.63
CA SER A 177 -10.94 -1.05 1.69
C SER A 177 -10.70 -0.31 3.01
N VAL A 178 -11.75 0.13 3.67
CA VAL A 178 -11.65 0.89 4.92
C VAL A 178 -11.94 0.06 6.17
N LYS A 179 -12.18 -1.25 6.04
CA LYS A 179 -12.36 -2.13 7.19
C LYS A 179 -11.19 -2.03 8.16
N GLY A 180 -11.48 -1.73 9.42
CA GLY A 180 -10.48 -1.54 10.47
C GLY A 180 -9.79 -0.18 10.45
N LEU A 181 -10.22 0.76 9.60
CA LEU A 181 -9.83 2.16 9.68
C LEU A 181 -10.85 2.94 10.50
N PHE A 182 -10.46 4.11 10.97
CA PHE A 182 -11.31 5.03 11.73
C PHE A 182 -11.06 6.49 11.31
N GLY A 183 -11.97 7.38 11.75
CA GLY A 183 -11.83 8.82 11.52
C GLY A 183 -12.41 9.29 10.20
N LYS A 184 -11.71 10.16 9.48
CA LYS A 184 -12.21 10.82 8.27
C LYS A 184 -11.54 10.28 7.01
N LEU A 185 -12.36 9.97 6.00
CA LEU A 185 -11.94 9.56 4.67
C LEU A 185 -12.26 10.65 3.66
N PHE A 186 -11.24 11.25 3.04
CA PHE A 186 -11.39 12.32 2.06
C PHE A 186 -11.38 11.75 0.64
N GLY A 187 -12.45 12.00 -0.11
CA GLY A 187 -12.63 11.58 -1.51
C GLY A 187 -13.00 12.73 -2.43
N ASP A 188 -12.94 12.49 -3.74
CA ASP A 188 -13.44 13.44 -4.74
C ASP A 188 -14.96 13.34 -4.92
N GLU A 189 -15.51 14.15 -5.84
CA GLU A 189 -16.94 14.17 -6.16
C GLU A 189 -17.47 12.82 -6.71
N GLY A 190 -16.59 11.97 -7.23
CA GLY A 190 -16.93 10.64 -7.72
C GLY A 190 -17.40 9.70 -6.62
N TYR A 191 -16.99 9.95 -5.38
CA TYR A 191 -17.39 9.13 -4.22
C TYR A 191 -18.69 9.61 -3.55
N VAL A 192 -19.33 10.67 -4.04
CA VAL A 192 -20.61 11.15 -3.52
C VAL A 192 -21.70 10.10 -3.72
N SER A 193 -22.13 9.48 -2.62
CA SER A 193 -23.17 8.45 -2.60
C SER A 193 -23.73 8.34 -1.19
N ARG A 194 -25.06 8.48 -1.04
CA ARG A 194 -25.70 8.35 0.27
C ARG A 194 -25.55 6.96 0.86
N PRO A 195 -25.79 5.86 0.12
CA PRO A 195 -25.59 4.51 0.65
C PRO A 195 -24.13 4.25 1.06
N LEU A 196 -23.15 4.78 0.31
CA LEU A 196 -21.75 4.65 0.67
C LEU A 196 -21.45 5.41 1.97
N PHE A 197 -21.95 6.63 2.12
CA PHE A 197 -21.75 7.43 3.32
C PHE A 197 -22.32 6.71 4.56
N GLU A 198 -23.56 6.20 4.49
CA GLU A 198 -24.21 5.48 5.59
C GLU A 198 -23.41 4.21 5.96
N ALA A 199 -23.05 3.38 4.98
CA ALA A 199 -22.28 2.17 5.22
C ALA A 199 -20.88 2.42 5.83
N LEU A 200 -20.23 3.53 5.49
CA LEU A 200 -18.94 3.90 6.06
C LEU A 200 -19.09 4.48 7.46
N TYR A 201 -20.14 5.28 7.68
CA TYR A 201 -20.43 5.90 8.98
C TYR A 201 -20.73 4.83 10.04
N ASP A 202 -21.53 3.81 9.71
CA ASP A 202 -21.79 2.66 10.56
C ASP A 202 -20.50 1.86 10.89
N GLY A 203 -19.53 1.89 9.97
CA GLY A 203 -18.20 1.31 10.16
C GLY A 203 -17.19 2.20 10.91
N GLY A 204 -17.61 3.36 11.46
CA GLY A 204 -16.74 4.29 12.19
C GLY A 204 -15.88 5.20 11.32
N VAL A 205 -16.17 5.29 10.01
CA VAL A 205 -15.43 6.13 9.05
C VAL A 205 -16.35 7.21 8.48
N GLN A 206 -16.05 8.47 8.70
CA GLN A 206 -16.77 9.60 8.12
C GLN A 206 -16.24 9.94 6.73
N LEU A 207 -17.05 9.70 5.69
CA LEU A 207 -16.70 10.11 4.32
C LEU A 207 -16.91 11.62 4.15
N VAL A 208 -15.86 12.31 3.71
CA VAL A 208 -15.88 13.76 3.40
C VAL A 208 -15.54 13.95 1.93
N THR A 209 -16.47 14.54 1.16
CA THR A 209 -16.31 14.78 -0.27
C THR A 209 -16.63 16.20 -0.63
N ARG A 210 -16.14 16.67 -1.78
CA ARG A 210 -16.66 17.90 -2.37
C ARG A 210 -18.10 17.67 -2.82
N LEU A 211 -18.96 18.65 -2.55
CA LEU A 211 -20.34 18.61 -3.03
C LEU A 211 -20.36 18.86 -4.53
N LYS A 212 -21.28 18.22 -5.24
CA LYS A 212 -21.54 18.51 -6.64
C LYS A 212 -22.20 19.90 -6.75
N THR A 213 -21.95 20.59 -7.85
CA THR A 213 -22.38 21.99 -8.13
C THR A 213 -23.87 22.28 -7.90
N ARG A 214 -24.72 21.26 -7.82
CA ARG A 214 -26.19 21.39 -7.62
C ARG A 214 -26.66 20.87 -6.26
N MET A 215 -25.76 20.53 -5.32
CA MET A 215 -26.14 20.10 -3.98
C MET A 215 -26.20 21.31 -3.03
N ARG A 216 -27.22 21.32 -2.11
CA ARG A 216 -27.31 22.34 -1.08
C ARG A 216 -26.04 22.38 -0.24
N ASP A 217 -25.42 23.56 -0.17
CA ASP A 217 -24.20 23.78 0.60
C ASP A 217 -24.47 23.61 2.11
N ARG A 218 -23.93 22.53 2.68
CA ARG A 218 -23.63 22.50 4.09
C ARG A 218 -22.19 22.96 4.23
N LEU A 219 -21.96 24.08 4.90
CA LEU A 219 -20.62 24.59 5.17
C LEU A 219 -19.81 23.51 5.94
N PRO A 220 -18.85 22.82 5.30
CA PRO A 220 -18.04 21.87 6.03
C PRO A 220 -17.11 22.62 7.00
N PRO A 221 -16.72 22.01 8.13
CA PRO A 221 -15.72 22.58 9.04
C PRO A 221 -14.47 23.03 8.29
N LEU A 222 -13.83 24.10 8.76
CA LEU A 222 -12.66 24.69 8.10
C LEU A 222 -11.55 23.65 7.84
N LEU A 223 -11.32 22.77 8.83
CA LEU A 223 -10.35 21.67 8.71
C LEU A 223 -10.69 20.76 7.53
N ASP A 224 -11.96 20.39 7.37
CA ASP A 224 -12.39 19.50 6.28
C ASP A 224 -12.21 20.16 4.91
N LYS A 225 -12.45 21.47 4.81
CA LYS A 225 -12.16 22.26 3.59
C LYS A 225 -10.67 22.22 3.24
N ILE A 226 -9.80 22.36 4.25
CA ILE A 226 -8.35 22.30 4.06
C ILE A 226 -7.94 20.89 3.61
N MET A 227 -8.43 19.85 4.26
CA MET A 227 -8.12 18.45 3.91
C MET A 227 -8.61 18.08 2.51
N LEU A 228 -9.79 18.54 2.09
CA LEU A 228 -10.30 18.36 0.72
C LEU A 228 -9.40 19.03 -0.33
N ARG A 229 -8.79 20.18 -0.02
CA ARG A 229 -7.79 20.80 -0.91
C ARG A 229 -6.49 19.98 -0.95
N LYS A 230 -6.09 19.42 0.18
CA LYS A 230 -4.88 18.58 0.31
C LYS A 230 -5.04 17.17 -0.27
N ARG A 231 -6.24 16.78 -0.70
CA ARG A 231 -6.51 15.47 -1.33
C ARG A 231 -5.60 15.17 -2.53
N ALA A 232 -5.05 16.18 -3.20
CA ALA A 232 -4.08 16.00 -4.27
C ALA A 232 -2.87 15.11 -3.89
N ILE A 233 -2.67 14.84 -2.59
CA ILE A 233 -1.66 13.87 -2.11
C ILE A 233 -1.87 12.48 -2.73
N ILE A 234 -3.11 12.01 -2.90
CA ILE A 234 -3.39 10.70 -3.51
C ILE A 234 -2.99 10.66 -4.98
N GLU A 235 -3.15 11.78 -5.68
CA GLU A 235 -2.72 11.94 -7.08
C GLU A 235 -1.20 11.87 -7.17
N SER A 236 -0.50 12.57 -6.26
CA SER A 236 0.97 12.50 -6.15
C SER A 236 1.48 11.09 -5.85
N VAL A 237 0.76 10.31 -5.03
CA VAL A 237 1.09 8.90 -4.78
C VAL A 237 0.89 8.07 -6.05
N ASN A 238 -0.23 8.24 -6.74
CA ASN A 238 -0.53 7.54 -8.00
C ASN A 238 0.54 7.84 -9.07
N ASP A 239 0.93 9.10 -9.21
CA ASP A 239 1.97 9.52 -10.17
C ASP A 239 3.33 8.91 -9.84
N ARG A 240 3.71 8.87 -8.56
CA ARG A 240 4.96 8.21 -8.14
C ARG A 240 4.93 6.70 -8.40
N LEU A 241 3.81 6.04 -8.16
CA LEU A 241 3.65 4.63 -8.46
C LEU A 241 3.81 4.36 -9.97
N LYS A 242 3.22 5.20 -10.81
CA LYS A 242 3.30 5.05 -12.28
C LYS A 242 4.66 5.48 -12.85
N ALA A 243 5.13 6.67 -12.52
CA ALA A 243 6.32 7.25 -13.11
C ALA A 243 7.61 6.66 -12.55
N ILE A 244 7.67 6.43 -11.25
CA ILE A 244 8.90 6.00 -10.59
C ILE A 244 8.91 4.50 -10.35
N SER A 245 7.84 3.94 -9.77
CA SER A 245 7.75 2.49 -9.55
C SER A 245 7.26 1.73 -10.79
N GLN A 246 6.97 2.42 -11.88
CA GLN A 246 6.65 1.85 -13.20
C GLN A 246 5.62 0.71 -13.14
N ILE A 247 4.59 0.86 -12.28
CA ILE A 247 3.57 -0.19 -12.12
C ILE A 247 2.68 -0.34 -13.37
N GLU A 248 2.62 0.68 -14.24
CA GLU A 248 1.90 0.63 -15.49
C GLU A 248 2.82 0.20 -16.62
N HIS A 249 2.84 -1.10 -16.91
CA HIS A 249 3.61 -1.69 -17.99
C HIS A 249 2.71 -2.49 -18.93
N SER A 250 2.75 -2.19 -20.23
CA SER A 250 1.79 -2.71 -21.21
C SER A 250 2.24 -3.96 -21.99
N ARG A 251 3.40 -4.54 -21.68
CA ARG A 251 3.98 -5.64 -22.46
C ARG A 251 4.03 -6.99 -21.76
N HIS A 252 3.18 -7.19 -20.76
CA HIS A 252 3.11 -8.47 -20.07
C HIS A 252 2.53 -9.57 -20.96
N ARG A 253 3.17 -10.73 -20.96
CA ARG A 253 2.73 -11.95 -21.65
C ARG A 253 2.05 -12.95 -20.72
N SER A 254 1.93 -12.64 -19.43
CA SER A 254 1.30 -13.46 -18.40
C SER A 254 0.59 -12.57 -17.40
N VAL A 255 -0.63 -12.95 -17.03
CA VAL A 255 -1.42 -12.27 -15.99
C VAL A 255 -0.71 -12.32 -14.64
N ALA A 256 -0.19 -13.51 -14.27
CA ALA A 256 0.52 -13.70 -13.01
C ALA A 256 1.77 -12.81 -12.93
N ASN A 257 2.59 -12.76 -13.97
CA ASN A 257 3.78 -11.93 -14.00
C ASN A 257 3.44 -10.43 -13.96
N CYS A 258 2.32 -10.01 -14.56
CA CYS A 258 1.83 -8.64 -14.43
C CYS A 258 1.53 -8.30 -12.98
N PHE A 259 0.83 -9.17 -12.26
CA PHE A 259 0.47 -8.92 -10.87
C PHE A 259 1.69 -8.98 -9.93
N VAL A 260 2.61 -9.90 -10.16
CA VAL A 260 3.89 -9.95 -9.42
C VAL A 260 4.68 -8.67 -9.63
N ASN A 261 4.76 -8.18 -10.86
CA ASN A 261 5.41 -6.91 -11.18
C ASN A 261 4.71 -5.73 -10.49
N LEU A 262 3.38 -5.66 -10.52
CA LEU A 262 2.60 -4.65 -9.82
C LEU A 262 2.90 -4.66 -8.31
N LEU A 263 2.90 -5.85 -7.69
CA LEU A 263 3.19 -6.01 -6.27
C LEU A 263 4.63 -5.57 -5.93
N GLY A 264 5.61 -5.91 -6.76
CA GLY A 264 6.99 -5.44 -6.62
C GLY A 264 7.09 -3.92 -6.62
N GLY A 265 6.36 -3.25 -7.50
CA GLY A 265 6.30 -1.79 -7.56
C GLY A 265 5.64 -1.16 -6.32
N LEU A 266 4.58 -1.76 -5.81
CA LEU A 266 3.91 -1.34 -4.59
C LEU A 266 4.80 -1.54 -3.36
N ILE A 267 5.51 -2.67 -3.28
CA ILE A 267 6.49 -2.93 -2.21
C ILE A 267 7.63 -1.91 -2.28
N ALA A 268 8.21 -1.68 -3.47
CA ALA A 268 9.25 -0.67 -3.65
C ALA A 268 8.80 0.73 -3.20
N TYR A 269 7.53 1.08 -3.41
CA TYR A 269 6.96 2.33 -2.90
C TYR A 269 6.95 2.37 -1.36
N THR A 270 6.62 1.26 -0.68
CA THR A 270 6.60 1.24 0.80
C THR A 270 7.98 1.49 1.41
N TRP A 271 9.04 1.12 0.71
CA TRP A 271 10.44 1.30 1.11
C TRP A 271 11.02 2.68 0.81
N ARG A 272 10.26 3.57 0.17
CA ARG A 272 10.74 4.94 -0.07
C ARG A 272 10.75 5.74 1.22
N GLU A 273 11.90 6.36 1.53
CA GLU A 273 12.07 7.26 2.68
C GLU A 273 11.17 8.50 2.54
N LYS A 274 11.19 9.13 1.36
CA LYS A 274 10.40 10.35 1.08
C LYS A 274 9.13 9.99 0.33
N LYS A 275 8.01 9.90 1.06
CA LYS A 275 6.66 9.79 0.50
C LYS A 275 6.01 11.18 0.40
N PRO A 276 5.02 11.38 -0.50
CA PRO A 276 4.18 12.57 -0.45
C PRO A 276 3.52 12.64 0.93
N SER A 277 3.70 13.72 1.67
CA SER A 277 3.10 13.86 3.00
C SER A 277 2.55 15.27 3.17
N LEU A 278 1.55 15.41 4.02
CA LEU A 278 0.93 16.71 4.31
C LEU A 278 1.68 17.49 5.41
N ASN A 279 2.65 16.87 6.08
CA ASN A 279 3.39 17.44 7.21
C ASN A 279 2.48 18.10 8.27
N ILE A 280 1.34 17.45 8.54
CA ILE A 280 0.39 17.91 9.54
C ILE A 280 1.00 17.61 10.91
N ARG A 281 1.58 18.63 11.56
CA ARG A 281 1.92 18.53 12.98
C ARG A 281 0.62 18.76 13.77
N VAL A 282 -0.02 17.70 14.23
CA VAL A 282 -1.02 17.78 15.29
C VAL A 282 -0.24 18.17 16.55
N LYS A 283 -0.35 19.44 16.97
CA LYS A 283 0.04 19.81 18.32
C LYS A 283 -0.92 19.04 19.23
N GLU A 284 -0.46 18.01 19.90
CA GLU A 284 -1.15 17.43 21.04
C GLU A 284 -1.31 18.56 22.06
N GLN A 285 -2.47 19.14 22.10
CA GLN A 285 -2.92 19.87 23.27
C GLN A 285 -3.21 18.79 24.33
N LEU A 286 -2.17 18.41 25.05
CA LEU A 286 -2.27 17.74 26.32
C LEU A 286 -3.30 18.48 27.14
N HIS A 287 -4.39 17.85 27.49
CA HIS A 287 -5.29 18.22 28.54
C HIS A 287 -4.52 18.32 29.87
N LYS A 288 -3.84 19.45 30.08
CA LYS A 288 -3.46 19.96 31.38
C LYS A 288 -4.55 20.86 31.88
N THR A 289 -5.69 20.31 32.22
CA THR A 289 -6.69 21.06 32.99
C THR A 289 -7.54 20.04 33.73
N THR A 290 -7.12 19.61 34.87
CA THR A 290 -7.97 19.30 36.02
C THR A 290 -7.14 18.74 37.20
N GLU A 291 -6.20 19.54 37.70
CA GLU A 291 -5.69 19.35 39.09
C GLU A 291 -5.27 20.72 39.67
N ARG A 292 -6.24 21.62 39.72
CA ARG A 292 -6.17 22.82 40.56
C ARG A 292 -7.55 23.20 41.03
N SER A 293 -8.11 22.39 41.94
CA SER A 293 -9.14 22.87 42.89
C SER A 293 -9.47 21.75 43.88
N ALA A 294 -8.60 21.49 44.80
CA ALA A 294 -8.93 20.92 46.11
C ALA A 294 -7.71 21.10 47.03
N GLY A 295 -7.43 22.32 47.40
CA GLY A 295 -6.46 22.66 48.43
C GLY A 295 -7.14 23.53 49.46
N GLY A 296 -7.60 22.95 50.51
CA GLY A 296 -8.18 23.64 51.64
C GLY A 296 -8.17 22.77 52.88
N GLY A 297 -7.24 23.05 53.79
CA GLY A 297 -7.45 22.87 55.23
C GLY A 297 -6.95 21.55 55.86
N GLY A 298 -6.00 21.68 56.77
CA GLY A 298 -5.77 20.68 57.79
C GLY A 298 -4.31 20.53 58.22
N ARG A 299 -3.83 21.49 59.06
CA ARG A 299 -2.64 21.25 59.92
C ARG A 299 -2.98 20.15 60.94
N CYS A 300 -2.07 19.23 61.19
CA CYS A 300 -1.77 18.69 62.48
C CYS A 300 -0.37 18.11 62.53
N ASN A 301 0.38 18.62 63.51
CA ASN A 301 1.70 18.14 64.00
C ASN A 301 1.62 16.71 64.52
N ALA A 302 2.73 15.96 64.40
CA ALA A 302 3.39 15.30 65.55
C ALA A 302 4.57 14.44 65.07
N SER A 303 5.75 14.87 65.47
CA SER A 303 6.86 14.17 66.17
C SER A 303 7.35 12.81 65.63
N ALA A 304 8.65 12.82 65.37
CA ALA A 304 9.55 11.66 65.26
C ALA A 304 9.68 10.93 66.65
N PRO A 305 10.16 9.68 66.65
CA PRO A 305 11.61 9.58 66.88
C PRO A 305 12.31 8.41 66.16
N SER A 306 13.65 8.61 66.11
CA SER A 306 14.76 7.75 65.79
C SER A 306 14.80 6.36 66.40
N THR A 307 15.39 5.38 65.72
CA THR A 307 16.42 4.43 66.25
C THR A 307 16.91 3.56 65.09
N ARG A 308 18.10 3.64 64.74
CA ARG A 308 19.41 2.96 64.86
C ARG A 308 19.39 1.42 64.93
N GLN A 309 20.36 0.90 64.18
CA GLN A 309 21.13 -0.37 64.34
C GLN A 309 20.49 -1.63 63.76
N SER A 310 21.21 -2.58 63.21
CA SER A 310 22.62 -2.86 62.89
C SER A 310 22.66 -4.24 62.25
N GLU A 311 23.67 -4.44 61.40
CA GLU A 311 24.44 -5.70 61.17
C GLU A 311 23.72 -7.05 61.06
N ARG A 312 23.76 -7.72 59.95
CA ARG A 312 24.79 -8.70 59.55
C ARG A 312 24.64 -9.07 58.10
#